data_2fb6c04dcbfa5f5f0d5c8051a161ca37
#
_entry.id   2fb6c04dcbfa5f5f0d5c8051a161ca37
#
_cell.length_a   1.000
_cell.length_b   1.000
_cell.length_c   1.000
_cell.angle_alpha   90.00
_cell.angle_beta   90.00
_cell.angle_gamma   90.00
#
_symmetry.space_group_name_H-M   'P 1'
#
loop_
_entity.id
_entity.type
_entity.pdbx_description
1 polymer ?
#
loop_
_entity_poly.entity_id
_entity_poly.type
_entity_poly.pdbx_seq_one_letter_code
_entity_poly.pdbx_strand_id
1 'polypeptide(L)'
;MGKLFKLKENGTTVRTEIVAGLTTFMTMAYIIALNPNLLTAFGANGGTELWNGVFLATCIASAIGMFVMAFLANKPFALAPGMGLNSFFAVVVGNIVSITGLTYTESFQAGLCIILIEGIIFFILSVLNVREKIVQAIPLGVRLGIAPAIGLMLMNIGLGSNAGIY
;
A
#
# COMPACT_ATOMS: atom_id res chain seq x y z
N MET A 1 24.04 17.43 -3.99
CA MET A 1 23.11 16.40 -4.52
C MET A 1 23.84 15.19 -5.13
N GLY A 2 24.84 15.35 -6.01
CA GLY A 2 25.50 14.20 -6.66
C GLY A 2 26.23 13.21 -5.75
N LYS A 3 26.70 13.64 -4.57
CA LYS A 3 27.36 12.75 -3.58
C LYS A 3 26.35 12.00 -2.72
N LEU A 4 25.19 12.60 -2.39
CA LEU A 4 24.17 12.00 -1.53
C LEU A 4 23.44 10.83 -2.24
N PHE A 5 23.14 10.99 -3.52
CA PHE A 5 22.38 10.00 -4.31
C PHE A 5 23.26 9.15 -5.23
N LYS A 6 24.59 9.24 -5.11
CA LYS A 6 25.56 8.43 -5.88
C LYS A 6 25.28 8.40 -7.40
N LEU A 7 24.82 9.51 -7.96
CA LEU A 7 24.39 9.62 -9.36
C LEU A 7 25.46 9.13 -10.36
N LYS A 8 26.75 9.44 -10.09
CA LYS A 8 27.84 9.01 -10.95
C LYS A 8 28.09 7.51 -10.88
N GLU A 9 27.93 6.90 -9.70
CA GLU A 9 28.09 5.44 -9.52
C GLU A 9 26.96 4.68 -10.20
N ASN A 10 25.74 5.26 -10.19
CA ASN A 10 24.55 4.69 -10.82
C ASN A 10 24.45 5.03 -12.34
N GLY A 11 25.38 5.80 -12.91
CA GLY A 11 25.39 6.18 -14.33
C GLY A 11 24.20 7.02 -14.76
N THR A 12 23.60 7.77 -13.83
CA THR A 12 22.38 8.56 -14.09
C THR A 12 22.63 10.07 -14.00
N THR A 13 21.68 10.85 -14.50
CA THR A 13 21.69 12.31 -14.40
C THR A 13 20.50 12.80 -13.59
N VAL A 14 20.60 13.99 -12.99
CA VAL A 14 19.50 14.60 -12.22
C VAL A 14 18.22 14.69 -13.06
N ARG A 15 18.33 15.02 -14.34
CA ARG A 15 17.19 15.12 -15.25
C ARG A 15 16.51 13.75 -15.44
N THR A 16 17.29 12.69 -15.61
CA THR A 16 16.79 11.33 -15.77
C THR A 16 16.05 10.87 -14.51
N GLU A 17 16.61 11.14 -13.33
CA GLU A 17 15.98 10.79 -12.04
C GLU A 17 14.66 11.53 -11.81
N ILE A 18 14.59 12.83 -12.15
CA ILE A 18 13.33 13.59 -12.03
C ILE A 18 12.26 13.04 -12.98
N VAL A 19 12.61 12.75 -14.22
CA VAL A 19 11.66 12.21 -15.20
C VAL A 19 11.21 10.81 -14.77
N ALA A 20 12.13 9.96 -14.33
CA ALA A 20 11.80 8.63 -13.81
C ALA A 20 10.89 8.70 -12.58
N GLY A 21 11.19 9.59 -11.63
CA GLY A 21 10.36 9.82 -10.45
C GLY A 21 8.94 10.29 -10.79
N LEU A 22 8.82 11.24 -11.73
CA LEU A 22 7.52 11.72 -12.21
C LEU A 22 6.73 10.60 -12.91
N THR A 23 7.37 9.82 -13.75
CA THR A 23 6.75 8.66 -14.41
C THR A 23 6.25 7.65 -13.39
N THR A 24 7.07 7.32 -12.41
CA THR A 24 6.68 6.40 -11.32
C THR A 24 5.51 6.97 -10.51
N PHE A 25 5.54 8.27 -10.18
CA PHE A 25 4.42 8.92 -9.48
C PHE A 25 3.13 8.82 -10.30
N MET A 26 3.16 9.12 -11.59
CA MET A 26 1.96 9.07 -12.44
C MET A 26 1.38 7.66 -12.54
N THR A 27 2.23 6.63 -12.58
CA THR A 27 1.76 5.23 -12.59
C THR A 27 1.13 4.79 -11.28
N MET A 28 1.46 5.44 -10.16
CA MET A 28 0.96 5.08 -8.82
C MET A 28 -0.08 6.06 -8.28
N ALA A 29 -0.29 7.21 -8.94
CA ALA A 29 -1.18 8.26 -8.45
C ALA A 29 -2.63 7.80 -8.25
N TYR A 30 -3.08 6.80 -9.02
CA TYR A 30 -4.42 6.22 -8.88
C TYR A 30 -4.66 5.60 -7.48
N ILE A 31 -3.60 5.14 -6.80
CA ILE A 31 -3.70 4.51 -5.47
C ILE A 31 -4.22 5.50 -4.43
N ILE A 32 -3.89 6.79 -4.58
CA ILE A 32 -4.32 7.85 -3.67
C ILE A 32 -5.84 7.92 -3.58
N ALA A 33 -6.53 7.76 -4.71
CA ALA A 33 -7.99 7.77 -4.77
C ALA A 33 -8.59 6.37 -4.53
N LEU A 34 -7.95 5.32 -5.06
CA LEU A 34 -8.47 3.96 -5.00
C LEU A 34 -8.40 3.38 -3.58
N ASN A 35 -7.36 3.71 -2.81
CA ASN A 35 -7.19 3.19 -1.46
C ASN A 35 -8.33 3.60 -0.51
N PRO A 36 -8.71 4.89 -0.36
CA PRO A 36 -9.85 5.26 0.46
C PRO A 36 -11.16 4.69 -0.09
N ASN A 37 -11.33 4.62 -1.41
CA ASN A 37 -12.52 4.01 -2.01
C ASN A 37 -12.68 2.53 -1.63
N LEU A 38 -11.60 1.74 -1.68
CA LEU A 38 -11.62 0.34 -1.27
C LEU A 38 -11.95 0.18 0.22
N LEU A 39 -11.35 1.00 1.06
CA LEU A 39 -11.49 0.87 2.52
C LEU A 39 -12.82 1.38 3.06
N THR A 40 -13.50 2.29 2.34
CA THR A 40 -14.79 2.85 2.74
C THR A 40 -15.96 2.38 1.88
N ALA A 41 -15.74 1.36 1.04
CA ALA A 41 -16.72 0.91 0.04
C ALA A 41 -17.30 2.09 -0.78
N PHE A 42 -16.41 2.88 -1.37
CA PHE A 42 -16.73 4.09 -2.16
C PHE A 42 -17.52 5.16 -1.39
N GLY A 43 -17.25 5.29 -0.09
CA GLY A 43 -17.92 6.26 0.78
C GLY A 43 -19.27 5.78 1.33
N ALA A 44 -19.71 4.58 0.97
CA ALA A 44 -20.95 4.00 1.51
C ALA A 44 -20.84 3.68 3.00
N ASN A 45 -19.63 3.37 3.46
CA ASN A 45 -19.36 3.02 4.86
C ASN A 45 -18.49 4.10 5.52
N GLY A 46 -18.91 4.59 6.67
CA GLY A 46 -18.17 5.57 7.47
C GLY A 46 -18.20 7.03 6.97
N GLY A 47 -18.91 7.29 5.87
CA GLY A 47 -19.12 8.63 5.34
C GLY A 47 -17.88 9.32 4.76
N THR A 48 -18.03 10.60 4.42
CA THR A 48 -16.95 11.42 3.82
C THR A 48 -15.81 11.72 4.80
N GLU A 49 -16.08 11.74 6.09
CA GLU A 49 -15.05 12.01 7.11
C GLU A 49 -14.02 10.87 7.17
N LEU A 50 -14.48 9.62 7.21
CA LEU A 50 -13.59 8.47 7.17
C LEU A 50 -12.82 8.40 5.86
N TRP A 51 -13.48 8.67 4.73
CA TRP A 51 -12.84 8.71 3.43
C TRP A 51 -11.70 9.73 3.38
N ASN A 52 -11.95 10.96 3.84
CA ASN A 52 -10.94 12.02 3.89
C ASN A 52 -9.78 11.66 4.84
N GLY A 53 -10.09 11.05 5.98
CA GLY A 53 -9.08 10.57 6.93
C GLY A 53 -8.14 9.52 6.31
N VAL A 54 -8.70 8.53 5.62
CA VAL A 54 -7.93 7.49 4.92
C VAL A 54 -7.12 8.08 3.76
N PHE A 55 -7.69 9.02 3.01
CA PHE A 55 -7.00 9.73 1.93
C PHE A 55 -5.76 10.47 2.45
N LEU A 56 -5.91 11.29 3.49
CA LEU A 56 -4.81 12.04 4.09
C LEU A 56 -3.76 11.10 4.68
N ALA A 57 -4.19 10.06 5.42
CA ALA A 57 -3.29 9.06 5.99
C ALA A 57 -2.48 8.34 4.90
N THR A 58 -3.10 7.99 3.78
CA THR A 58 -2.44 7.37 2.63
C THR A 58 -1.36 8.29 2.04
N CYS A 59 -1.68 9.56 1.82
CA CYS A 59 -0.73 10.54 1.29
C CYS A 59 0.46 10.74 2.23
N ILE A 60 0.20 10.96 3.51
CA ILE A 60 1.25 11.24 4.52
C ILE A 60 2.13 10.01 4.71
N ALA A 61 1.55 8.83 4.92
CA ALA A 61 2.30 7.60 5.14
C ALA A 61 3.17 7.23 3.93
N SER A 62 2.63 7.35 2.71
CA SER A 62 3.39 7.11 1.48
C SER A 62 4.53 8.11 1.31
N ALA A 63 4.29 9.40 1.58
CA ALA A 63 5.32 10.43 1.52
C ALA A 63 6.45 10.14 2.51
N ILE A 64 6.13 9.88 3.79
CA ILE A 64 7.11 9.54 4.81
C ILE A 64 7.91 8.29 4.41
N GLY A 65 7.22 7.23 3.97
CA GLY A 65 7.85 5.98 3.52
C GLY A 65 8.82 6.20 2.35
N MET A 66 8.42 6.99 1.35
CA MET A 66 9.28 7.32 0.21
C MET A 66 10.49 8.17 0.62
N PHE A 67 10.33 9.15 1.53
CA PHE A 67 11.46 9.93 2.05
C PHE A 67 12.43 9.04 2.83
N VAL A 68 11.94 8.18 3.70
CA VAL A 68 12.78 7.21 4.43
C VAL A 68 13.53 6.30 3.47
N MET A 69 12.86 5.78 2.43
CA MET A 69 13.50 4.94 1.42
C MET A 69 14.57 5.71 0.63
N ALA A 70 14.30 6.95 0.24
CA ALA A 70 15.23 7.76 -0.53
C ALA A 70 16.49 8.13 0.27
N PHE A 71 16.34 8.53 1.54
CA PHE A 71 17.46 9.03 2.35
C PHE A 71 18.21 7.93 3.09
N LEU A 72 17.53 6.92 3.63
CA LEU A 72 18.15 5.84 4.40
C LEU A 72 18.60 4.68 3.53
N ALA A 73 17.76 4.20 2.62
CA ALA A 73 18.08 3.07 1.77
C ALA A 73 18.76 3.46 0.45
N ASN A 74 18.68 4.72 0.04
CA ASN A 74 19.19 5.23 -1.24
C ASN A 74 18.75 4.36 -2.43
N LYS A 75 17.48 3.95 -2.44
CA LYS A 75 16.89 3.10 -3.48
C LYS A 75 15.70 3.80 -4.14
N PRO A 76 15.58 3.74 -5.49
CA PRO A 76 14.51 4.40 -6.23
C PRO A 76 13.21 3.57 -6.23
N PHE A 77 12.75 3.14 -5.05
CA PHE A 77 11.48 2.42 -4.92
C PHE A 77 10.38 3.36 -4.43
N ALA A 78 9.28 3.39 -5.16
CA ALA A 78 8.07 4.04 -4.69
C ALA A 78 7.32 3.10 -3.74
N LEU A 79 6.86 3.66 -2.61
CA LEU A 79 6.10 2.94 -1.60
C LEU A 79 4.66 3.42 -1.59
N ALA A 80 3.74 2.47 -1.71
CA ALA A 80 2.31 2.71 -1.62
C ALA A 80 1.60 1.51 -0.98
N PRO A 81 0.39 1.70 -0.43
CA PRO A 81 -0.40 0.61 0.14
C PRO A 81 -0.68 -0.51 -0.86
N GLY A 82 -0.58 -1.76 -0.42
CA GLY A 82 -0.87 -2.94 -1.23
C GLY A 82 -2.36 -3.18 -1.36
N MET A 83 -2.93 -3.06 -2.57
CA MET A 83 -4.38 -3.18 -2.81
C MET A 83 -4.97 -4.50 -2.33
N GLY A 84 -4.24 -5.63 -2.49
CA GLY A 84 -4.70 -6.95 -2.06
C GLY A 84 -4.94 -7.03 -0.56
N LEU A 85 -3.98 -6.53 0.23
CA LEU A 85 -4.10 -6.49 1.69
C LEU A 85 -5.19 -5.52 2.15
N ASN A 86 -5.34 -4.39 1.48
CA ASN A 86 -6.37 -3.41 1.81
C ASN A 86 -7.79 -3.94 1.52
N SER A 87 -7.97 -4.66 0.42
CA SER A 87 -9.25 -5.35 0.16
C SER A 87 -9.56 -6.39 1.22
N PHE A 88 -8.57 -7.18 1.65
CA PHE A 88 -8.73 -8.13 2.74
C PHE A 88 -9.09 -7.42 4.06
N PHE A 89 -8.42 -6.32 4.37
CA PHE A 89 -8.73 -5.51 5.56
C PHE A 89 -10.18 -5.00 5.54
N ALA A 90 -10.68 -4.52 4.41
CA ALA A 90 -12.07 -4.09 4.28
C ALA A 90 -13.05 -5.22 4.58
N VAL A 91 -12.75 -6.46 4.14
CA VAL A 91 -13.55 -7.66 4.48
C VAL A 91 -13.49 -7.95 5.98
N VAL A 92 -12.32 -7.85 6.60
CA VAL A 92 -12.15 -8.06 8.05
C VAL A 92 -12.97 -7.03 8.84
N VAL A 93 -12.93 -5.76 8.47
CA VAL A 93 -13.76 -4.71 9.09
C VAL A 93 -15.25 -5.02 8.94
N GLY A 94 -15.68 -5.44 7.76
CA GLY A 94 -17.07 -5.87 7.51
C GLY A 94 -17.50 -7.05 8.41
N ASN A 95 -16.62 -8.02 8.63
CA ASN A 95 -16.87 -9.13 9.54
C ASN A 95 -16.96 -8.67 11.01
N ILE A 96 -16.12 -7.73 11.44
CA ILE A 96 -16.19 -7.14 12.79
C ILE A 96 -17.56 -6.46 12.97
N VAL A 97 -18.02 -5.67 12.01
CA VAL A 97 -19.34 -5.05 12.04
C VAL A 97 -20.44 -6.10 12.21
N SER A 98 -20.40 -7.18 11.44
CA SER A 98 -21.44 -8.22 11.46
C SER A 98 -21.48 -9.01 12.76
N ILE A 99 -20.33 -9.21 13.43
CA ILE A 99 -20.22 -9.99 14.67
C ILE A 99 -20.53 -9.12 15.89
N THR A 100 -20.05 -7.87 15.92
CA THR A 100 -20.12 -7.01 17.09
C THR A 100 -21.33 -6.07 17.08
N GLY A 101 -21.92 -5.80 15.91
CA GLY A 101 -22.97 -4.80 15.73
C GLY A 101 -22.51 -3.34 15.90
N LEU A 102 -21.20 -3.10 15.95
CA LEU A 102 -20.62 -1.77 16.05
C LEU A 102 -20.78 -1.00 14.72
N THR A 103 -20.66 0.32 14.79
CA THR A 103 -20.62 1.13 13.59
C THR A 103 -19.38 0.81 12.74
N TYR A 104 -19.44 1.08 11.43
CA TYR A 104 -18.29 0.83 10.55
C TYR A 104 -17.03 1.57 11.00
N THR A 105 -17.16 2.80 11.48
CA THR A 105 -16.04 3.61 11.95
C THR A 105 -15.36 3.01 13.19
N GLU A 106 -16.14 2.55 14.17
CA GLU A 106 -15.60 1.87 15.37
C GLU A 106 -14.92 0.55 15.01
N SER A 107 -15.53 -0.23 14.12
CA SER A 107 -14.95 -1.48 13.61
C SER A 107 -13.66 -1.24 12.81
N PHE A 108 -13.60 -0.14 12.08
CA PHE A 108 -12.41 0.29 11.36
C PHE A 108 -11.27 0.65 12.34
N GLN A 109 -11.57 1.37 13.42
CA GLN A 109 -10.59 1.68 14.47
C GLN A 109 -10.08 0.42 15.17
N ALA A 110 -10.97 -0.55 15.46
CA ALA A 110 -10.55 -1.85 15.98
C ALA A 110 -9.63 -2.60 15.02
N GLY A 111 -9.93 -2.56 13.72
CA GLY A 111 -9.08 -3.10 12.67
C GLY A 111 -7.71 -2.43 12.61
N LEU A 112 -7.64 -1.10 12.79
CA LEU A 112 -6.36 -0.38 12.84
C LEU A 112 -5.49 -0.82 14.04
N CYS A 113 -6.10 -1.13 15.19
CA CYS A 113 -5.37 -1.69 16.34
C CYS A 113 -4.75 -3.05 15.98
N ILE A 114 -5.46 -3.90 15.24
CA ILE A 114 -4.94 -5.20 14.78
C ILE A 114 -3.73 -4.98 13.86
N ILE A 115 -3.83 -4.06 12.89
CA ILE A 115 -2.71 -3.72 11.99
C ILE A 115 -1.51 -3.17 12.76
N LEU A 116 -1.73 -2.36 13.79
CA LEU A 116 -0.64 -1.84 14.62
C LEU A 116 0.13 -2.98 15.32
N ILE A 117 -0.60 -3.94 15.89
CA ILE A 117 0.01 -5.12 16.53
C ILE A 117 0.77 -5.95 15.48
N GLU A 118 0.17 -6.19 14.31
CA GLU A 118 0.81 -6.88 13.20
C GLU A 118 2.09 -6.17 12.76
N GLY A 119 2.06 -4.84 12.63
CA GLY A 119 3.22 -4.03 12.27
C GLY A 119 4.37 -4.15 13.27
N ILE A 120 4.08 -4.18 14.57
CA ILE A 120 5.08 -4.38 15.62
C ILE A 120 5.70 -5.78 15.50
N ILE A 121 4.88 -6.81 15.36
CA ILE A 121 5.35 -8.20 15.18
C ILE A 121 6.22 -8.29 13.94
N PHE A 122 5.78 -7.71 12.83
CA PHE A 122 6.53 -7.70 11.57
C PHE A 122 7.88 -6.98 11.70
N PHE A 123 7.92 -5.87 12.44
CA PHE A 123 9.16 -5.14 12.70
C PHE A 123 10.14 -6.01 13.50
N ILE A 124 9.68 -6.68 14.56
CA ILE A 124 10.50 -7.59 15.38
C ILE A 124 11.05 -8.74 14.51
N LEU A 125 10.21 -9.39 13.70
CA LEU A 125 10.63 -10.46 12.80
C LEU A 125 11.64 -9.99 11.74
N SER A 126 11.51 -8.73 11.29
CA SER A 126 12.44 -8.13 10.33
C SER A 126 13.81 -7.89 10.95
N VAL A 127 13.86 -7.40 12.19
CA VAL A 127 15.13 -7.19 12.93
C VAL A 127 15.84 -8.54 13.21
N LEU A 128 15.07 -9.59 13.48
CA LEU A 128 15.61 -10.95 13.71
C LEU A 128 16.01 -11.69 12.41
N ASN A 129 15.92 -11.05 11.23
CA ASN A 129 16.19 -11.65 9.92
C ASN A 129 15.36 -12.92 9.61
N VAL A 130 14.28 -13.17 10.34
CA VAL A 130 13.37 -14.30 10.11
C VAL A 130 12.65 -14.14 8.79
N ARG A 131 12.34 -12.89 8.41
CA ARG A 131 11.67 -12.54 7.14
C ARG A 131 12.39 -13.10 5.92
N GLU A 132 13.72 -13.02 5.88
CA GLU A 132 14.50 -13.51 4.75
C GLU A 132 14.35 -15.03 4.60
N LYS A 133 14.38 -15.77 5.72
CA LYS A 133 14.16 -17.22 5.74
C LYS A 133 12.77 -17.60 5.27
N ILE A 134 11.73 -16.84 5.68
CA ILE A 134 10.35 -17.05 5.24
C ILE A 134 10.24 -16.84 3.72
N VAL A 135 10.80 -15.75 3.18
CA VAL A 135 10.76 -15.47 1.74
C VAL A 135 11.50 -16.54 0.94
N GLN A 136 12.62 -17.06 1.45
CA GLN A 136 13.35 -18.15 0.81
C GLN A 136 12.60 -19.49 0.85
N ALA A 137 11.78 -19.72 1.86
CA ALA A 137 10.94 -20.92 1.98
C ALA A 137 9.76 -20.95 0.99
N ILE A 138 9.38 -19.79 0.41
CA ILE A 138 8.29 -19.72 -0.58
C ILE A 138 8.74 -20.36 -1.89
N PRO A 139 8.01 -21.37 -2.42
CA PRO A 139 8.32 -22.01 -3.69
C PRO A 139 8.41 -21.00 -4.84
N LEU A 140 9.31 -21.23 -5.77
CA LEU A 140 9.55 -20.31 -6.91
C LEU A 140 8.27 -20.07 -7.73
N GLY A 141 7.44 -21.10 -7.93
CA GLY A 141 6.18 -20.99 -8.66
C GLY A 141 5.21 -19.99 -8.02
N VAL A 142 5.12 -19.97 -6.68
CA VAL A 142 4.28 -19.00 -5.95
C VAL A 142 4.82 -17.59 -6.13
N ARG A 143 6.13 -17.39 -6.00
CA ARG A 143 6.75 -16.06 -6.20
C ARG A 143 6.52 -15.51 -7.61
N LEU A 144 6.62 -16.34 -8.63
CA LEU A 144 6.38 -15.96 -10.02
C LEU A 144 4.89 -15.68 -10.28
N GLY A 145 3.98 -16.35 -9.55
CA GLY A 145 2.55 -16.17 -9.66
C GLY A 145 2.00 -14.89 -9.02
N ILE A 146 2.74 -14.26 -8.10
CA ILE A 146 2.26 -13.06 -7.38
C ILE A 146 1.99 -11.89 -8.33
N ALA A 147 2.90 -11.59 -9.24
CA ALA A 147 2.75 -10.45 -10.16
C ALA A 147 1.56 -10.60 -11.12
N PRO A 148 1.36 -11.75 -11.79
CA PRO A 148 0.15 -11.99 -12.59
C PRO A 148 -1.14 -11.93 -11.76
N ALA A 149 -1.13 -12.47 -10.55
CA ALA A 149 -2.31 -12.44 -9.66
C ALA A 149 -2.72 -11.03 -9.28
N ILE A 150 -1.75 -10.16 -8.97
CA ILE A 150 -2.00 -8.73 -8.71
C ILE A 150 -2.56 -8.05 -9.97
N GLY A 151 -2.01 -8.33 -11.14
CA GLY A 151 -2.50 -7.79 -12.41
C GLY A 151 -3.96 -8.17 -12.70
N LEU A 152 -4.31 -9.44 -12.51
CA LEU A 152 -5.69 -9.92 -12.66
C LEU A 152 -6.64 -9.30 -11.63
N MET A 153 -6.18 -9.11 -10.39
CA MET A 153 -6.96 -8.44 -9.36
C MET A 153 -7.26 -6.98 -9.74
N LEU A 154 -6.25 -6.24 -10.19
CA LEU A 154 -6.42 -4.85 -10.64
C LEU A 154 -7.34 -4.75 -11.85
N MET A 155 -7.23 -5.69 -12.79
CA MET A 155 -8.13 -5.80 -13.94
C MET A 155 -9.57 -6.03 -13.49
N ASN A 156 -9.81 -6.94 -12.55
CA ASN A 156 -11.13 -7.21 -12.02
C ASN A 156 -11.74 -6.00 -11.30
N ILE A 157 -10.93 -5.24 -10.56
CA ILE A 157 -11.38 -3.98 -9.92
C ILE A 157 -11.71 -2.93 -10.98
N GLY A 158 -10.84 -2.76 -11.99
CA GLY A 158 -11.03 -1.78 -13.06
C GLY A 158 -12.21 -2.09 -14.00
N LEU A 159 -12.56 -3.36 -14.17
CA LEU A 159 -13.74 -3.79 -14.96
C LEU A 159 -15.00 -3.94 -14.10
N GLY A 160 -14.90 -3.76 -12.79
CA GLY A 160 -16.04 -3.86 -11.87
C GLY A 160 -17.01 -2.68 -12.00
N SER A 161 -18.26 -2.90 -11.65
CA SER A 161 -19.35 -1.89 -11.69
C SER A 161 -19.02 -0.63 -10.85
N ASN A 162 -18.17 -0.76 -9.85
CA ASN A 162 -17.77 0.36 -8.98
C ASN A 162 -16.68 1.25 -9.59
N ALA A 163 -16.07 0.85 -10.70
CA ALA A 163 -15.06 1.66 -11.39
C ALA A 163 -15.66 2.70 -12.36
N GLY A 164 -16.99 2.74 -12.50
CA GLY A 164 -17.68 3.68 -13.36
C GLY A 164 -17.55 3.41 -14.86
N ILE A 165 -17.16 2.18 -15.22
CA ILE A 165 -17.00 1.78 -16.63
C ILE A 165 -18.31 1.20 -17.19
N TYR A 166 -19.31 0.89 -16.33
CA TYR A 166 -20.66 0.41 -16.66
C TYR A 166 -21.73 1.32 -16.08
#